data_73b30c6a0027dccef07b3996ad443b35
#
_entry.id   73b30c6a0027dccef07b3996ad443b35
#
_cell.length_a   1.000
_cell.length_b   1.000
_cell.length_c   1.000
_cell.angle_alpha   90.00
_cell.angle_beta   90.00
_cell.angle_gamma   90.00
#
_symmetry.space_group_name_H-M   'P 1'
#
loop_
_entity.id
_entity.type
_entity.pdbx_description
1 polymer ?
#
loop_
_entity_poly.entity_id
_entity_poly.type
_entity_poly.pdbx_seq_one_letter_code
_entity_poly.pdbx_strand_id
1 'polypeptide(L)'
;MSVPAAYLGVILIWSTTPLGIQWSAQGATFSFAVMARMLIGLAICLVLLRATRTEFPLTPAAKQLYLVSGLSIFVAMLLTYWGALHIPSGLISVIFGLSPLVTGVFAALWLSERTLTPMRIAGLVMALGGLWFIFGQPWPGDSRATLGTAAVVAGMTVQSLGLVWNKRLNVRASSLAITTGALTVATPLFVLAWVIADAAQLPPDITPRAGMAIVYLGVFGSVVGFTLYYYVIKHLDAGRVALIMLVTPVSALLLGQTLNAEFIPARGWVGIALIGAGLLLYEWQALAGLRSAASKADNSLPPNPDD
;
A
#
# COMPACT_ATOMS: atom_id res chain seq x y z
N MET A 1 -17.12 16.26 1.69
CA MET A 1 -17.10 14.81 1.41
C MET A 1 -17.43 14.09 2.71
N SER A 2 -18.31 13.07 2.70
CA SER A 2 -18.64 12.32 3.90
C SER A 2 -17.53 11.33 4.27
N VAL A 3 -17.30 11.12 5.58
CA VAL A 3 -16.27 10.18 6.06
C VAL A 3 -16.53 8.74 5.58
N PRO A 4 -17.78 8.22 5.60
CA PRO A 4 -18.08 6.89 5.06
C PRO A 4 -17.72 6.74 3.59
N ALA A 5 -18.03 7.74 2.75
CA ALA A 5 -17.70 7.69 1.32
C ALA A 5 -16.17 7.67 1.10
N ALA A 6 -15.42 8.46 1.87
CA ALA A 6 -13.96 8.44 1.82
C ALA A 6 -13.40 7.08 2.24
N TYR A 7 -13.92 6.51 3.30
CA TYR A 7 -13.52 5.20 3.82
C TYR A 7 -13.74 4.07 2.81
N LEU A 8 -14.94 4.00 2.22
CA LEU A 8 -15.25 3.04 1.16
C LEU A 8 -14.40 3.28 -0.09
N GLY A 9 -14.16 4.54 -0.44
CA GLY A 9 -13.28 4.91 -1.56
C GLY A 9 -11.86 4.38 -1.39
N VAL A 10 -11.27 4.50 -0.19
CA VAL A 10 -9.94 3.92 0.10
C VAL A 10 -9.94 2.42 -0.07
N ILE A 11 -10.93 1.72 0.52
CA ILE A 11 -11.04 0.26 0.41
C ILE A 11 -11.13 -0.15 -1.07
N LEU A 12 -12.00 0.47 -1.86
CA LEU A 12 -12.18 0.15 -3.28
C LEU A 12 -10.88 0.39 -4.08
N ILE A 13 -10.25 1.55 -3.91
CA ILE A 13 -9.02 1.89 -4.65
C ILE A 13 -7.90 0.94 -4.28
N TRP A 14 -7.69 0.67 -3.00
CA TRP A 14 -6.58 -0.19 -2.57
C TRP A 14 -6.82 -1.67 -2.84
N SER A 15 -8.07 -2.13 -2.86
CA SER A 15 -8.42 -3.49 -3.27
C SER A 15 -8.20 -3.73 -4.77
N THR A 16 -8.40 -2.72 -5.61
CA THR A 16 -8.24 -2.82 -7.06
C THR A 16 -6.82 -2.46 -7.55
N THR A 17 -6.03 -1.74 -6.72
CA THR A 17 -4.68 -1.30 -7.08
C THR A 17 -3.75 -2.47 -7.47
N PRO A 18 -3.66 -3.59 -6.73
CA PRO A 18 -2.78 -4.70 -7.11
C PRO A 18 -3.14 -5.31 -8.46
N LEU A 19 -4.43 -5.45 -8.74
CA LEU A 19 -4.92 -5.94 -10.03
C LEU A 19 -4.57 -4.97 -11.17
N GLY A 20 -4.73 -3.67 -10.95
CA GLY A 20 -4.30 -2.63 -11.90
C GLY A 20 -2.79 -2.66 -12.15
N ILE A 21 -1.97 -2.88 -11.11
CA ILE A 21 -0.52 -3.05 -11.25
C ILE A 21 -0.21 -4.24 -12.17
N GLN A 22 -0.84 -5.39 -11.94
CA GLN A 22 -0.62 -6.58 -12.74
C GLN A 22 -1.06 -6.39 -14.20
N TRP A 23 -2.26 -5.86 -14.44
CA TRP A 23 -2.75 -5.60 -15.79
C TRP A 23 -1.87 -4.62 -16.57
N SER A 24 -1.40 -3.56 -15.92
CA SER A 24 -0.51 -2.58 -16.54
C SER A 24 0.87 -3.17 -16.84
N ALA A 25 1.43 -3.97 -15.92
CA ALA A 25 2.75 -4.59 -16.07
C ALA A 25 2.79 -5.70 -17.13
N GLN A 26 1.69 -6.47 -17.26
CA GLN A 26 1.59 -7.57 -18.24
C GLN A 26 1.19 -7.09 -19.63
N GLY A 27 0.39 -6.04 -19.73
CA GLY A 27 -0.13 -5.51 -20.99
C GLY A 27 0.71 -4.38 -21.60
N ALA A 28 1.77 -3.97 -20.91
CA ALA A 28 2.86 -3.11 -21.35
C ALA A 28 4.15 -3.65 -20.72
N THR A 29 5.32 -3.03 -20.94
CA THR A 29 6.49 -3.39 -20.12
C THR A 29 6.30 -2.85 -18.70
N PHE A 30 6.78 -3.59 -17.67
CA PHE A 30 6.58 -3.21 -16.28
C PHE A 30 7.24 -1.83 -15.96
N SER A 31 8.40 -1.56 -16.56
CA SER A 31 9.15 -0.32 -16.42
C SER A 31 8.40 0.87 -17.04
N PHE A 32 7.84 0.71 -18.24
CA PHE A 32 6.99 1.71 -18.87
C PHE A 32 5.70 1.95 -18.04
N ALA A 33 5.05 0.89 -17.61
CA ALA A 33 3.79 0.99 -16.86
C ALA A 33 3.96 1.79 -15.56
N VAL A 34 5.00 1.50 -14.76
CA VAL A 34 5.27 2.25 -13.53
C VAL A 34 5.71 3.68 -13.82
N MET A 35 6.54 3.90 -14.83
CA MET A 35 6.99 5.23 -15.25
C MET A 35 5.79 6.10 -15.66
N ALA A 36 4.95 5.62 -16.57
CA ALA A 36 3.77 6.34 -17.07
C ALA A 36 2.78 6.68 -15.94
N ARG A 37 2.50 5.72 -15.04
CA ARG A 37 1.69 5.95 -13.83
C ARG A 37 2.25 7.10 -12.98
N MET A 38 3.57 7.12 -12.73
CA MET A 38 4.20 8.12 -11.88
C MET A 38 4.24 9.50 -12.53
N LEU A 39 4.42 9.55 -13.85
CA LEU A 39 4.29 10.81 -14.63
C LEU A 39 2.89 11.41 -14.51
N ILE A 40 1.84 10.59 -14.69
CA ILE A 40 0.45 11.04 -14.53
C ILE A 40 0.23 11.55 -13.11
N GLY A 41 0.66 10.78 -12.09
CA GLY A 41 0.53 11.16 -10.69
C GLY A 41 1.25 12.47 -10.38
N LEU A 42 2.48 12.64 -10.85
CA LEU A 42 3.25 13.88 -10.67
C LEU A 42 2.56 15.06 -11.33
N ALA A 43 2.10 14.93 -12.60
CA ALA A 43 1.41 15.99 -13.31
C ALA A 43 0.16 16.46 -12.55
N ILE A 44 -0.66 15.53 -12.07
CA ILE A 44 -1.86 15.85 -11.29
C ILE A 44 -1.47 16.52 -9.96
N CYS A 45 -0.48 16.00 -9.24
CA CYS A 45 -0.02 16.60 -7.98
C CYS A 45 0.49 18.02 -8.17
N LEU A 46 1.23 18.31 -9.26
CA LEU A 46 1.69 19.66 -9.58
C LEU A 46 0.54 20.62 -9.90
N VAL A 47 -0.46 20.15 -10.66
CA VAL A 47 -1.68 20.93 -10.94
C VAL A 47 -2.43 21.23 -9.66
N LEU A 48 -2.66 20.21 -8.80
CA LEU A 48 -3.35 20.37 -7.54
C LEU A 48 -2.59 21.30 -6.58
N LEU A 49 -1.27 21.16 -6.48
CA LEU A 49 -0.42 22.00 -5.65
C LEU A 49 -0.60 23.49 -6.01
N ARG A 50 -0.63 23.80 -7.31
CA ARG A 50 -0.86 25.17 -7.81
C ARG A 50 -2.30 25.63 -7.62
N ALA A 51 -3.28 24.78 -7.93
CA ALA A 51 -4.70 25.11 -7.85
C ALA A 51 -5.14 25.38 -6.41
N THR A 52 -4.64 24.60 -5.46
CA THR A 52 -4.96 24.73 -4.03
C THR A 52 -4.05 25.72 -3.30
N ARG A 53 -3.05 26.30 -4.00
CA ARG A 53 -2.04 27.18 -3.41
C ARG A 53 -1.39 26.59 -2.15
N THR A 54 -1.19 25.27 -2.16
CA THR A 54 -0.58 24.55 -1.05
C THR A 54 0.90 24.92 -0.94
N GLU A 55 1.36 25.25 0.27
CA GLU A 55 2.77 25.52 0.52
C GLU A 55 3.65 24.31 0.18
N PHE A 56 4.74 24.57 -0.52
CA PHE A 56 5.75 23.58 -0.88
C PHE A 56 7.09 23.95 -0.24
N PRO A 57 7.35 23.50 1.01
CA PRO A 57 8.54 23.88 1.73
C PRO A 57 9.80 23.32 1.07
N LEU A 58 10.84 24.15 0.91
CA LEU A 58 12.13 23.82 0.33
C LEU A 58 13.27 23.86 1.36
N THR A 59 12.95 23.77 2.66
CA THR A 59 13.94 23.68 3.73
C THR A 59 14.81 22.41 3.55
N PRO A 60 16.04 22.37 4.08
CA PRO A 60 16.89 21.18 4.01
C PRO A 60 16.19 19.91 4.52
N ALA A 61 15.46 20.03 5.64
CA ALA A 61 14.69 18.92 6.20
C ALA A 61 13.56 18.44 5.27
N ALA A 62 12.84 19.37 4.62
CA ALA A 62 11.80 19.03 3.65
C ALA A 62 12.40 18.37 2.40
N LYS A 63 13.53 18.85 1.90
CA LYS A 63 14.24 18.22 0.78
C LYS A 63 14.68 16.80 1.13
N GLN A 64 15.18 16.58 2.34
CA GLN A 64 15.55 15.24 2.83
C GLN A 64 14.31 14.34 2.92
N LEU A 65 13.17 14.85 3.40
CA LEU A 65 11.90 14.12 3.43
C LEU A 65 11.46 13.70 2.01
N TYR A 66 11.54 14.61 1.03
CA TYR A 66 11.19 14.31 -0.36
C TYR A 66 12.13 13.28 -0.97
N LEU A 67 13.43 13.37 -0.69
CA LEU A 67 14.43 12.42 -1.16
C LEU A 67 14.17 11.02 -0.61
N VAL A 68 14.01 10.88 0.71
CA VAL A 68 13.73 9.60 1.37
C VAL A 68 12.43 8.99 0.88
N SER A 69 11.35 9.80 0.82
CA SER A 69 10.06 9.34 0.32
C SER A 69 10.13 8.91 -1.15
N GLY A 70 10.81 9.70 -2.00
CA GLY A 70 10.93 9.42 -3.42
C GLY A 70 11.75 8.17 -3.71
N LEU A 71 12.89 7.99 -3.03
CA LEU A 71 13.71 6.78 -3.15
C LEU A 71 12.96 5.55 -2.66
N SER A 72 12.23 5.66 -1.55
CA SER A 72 11.42 4.55 -1.04
C SER A 72 10.33 4.15 -2.02
N ILE A 73 9.61 5.13 -2.61
CA ILE A 73 8.59 4.88 -3.64
C ILE A 73 9.23 4.24 -4.88
N PHE A 74 10.37 4.76 -5.34
CA PHE A 74 11.05 4.24 -6.51
C PHE A 74 11.40 2.76 -6.35
N VAL A 75 12.14 2.41 -5.29
CA VAL A 75 12.56 1.02 -5.06
C VAL A 75 11.35 0.12 -4.81
N ALA A 76 10.42 0.55 -3.95
CA ALA A 76 9.25 -0.25 -3.62
C ALA A 76 8.38 -0.55 -4.84
N MET A 77 8.08 0.45 -5.66
CA MET A 77 7.22 0.26 -6.83
C MET A 77 7.93 -0.49 -7.96
N LEU A 78 9.23 -0.25 -8.19
CA LEU A 78 9.98 -1.00 -9.20
C LEU A 78 9.97 -2.51 -8.89
N LEU A 79 10.26 -2.86 -7.64
CA LEU A 79 10.23 -4.25 -7.18
C LEU A 79 8.82 -4.84 -7.21
N THR A 80 7.82 -4.06 -6.84
CA THR A 80 6.41 -4.51 -6.86
C THR A 80 5.92 -4.77 -8.29
N TYR A 81 6.22 -3.89 -9.23
CA TYR A 81 5.82 -4.04 -10.63
C TYR A 81 6.54 -5.23 -11.30
N TRP A 82 7.83 -5.41 -11.01
CA TRP A 82 8.53 -6.59 -11.47
C TRP A 82 7.96 -7.87 -10.86
N GLY A 83 7.71 -7.88 -9.56
CA GLY A 83 7.12 -9.02 -8.86
C GLY A 83 5.72 -9.37 -9.35
N ALA A 84 4.92 -8.38 -9.74
CA ALA A 84 3.58 -8.55 -10.29
C ALA A 84 3.53 -9.35 -11.60
N LEU A 85 4.66 -9.49 -12.29
CA LEU A 85 4.77 -10.38 -13.45
C LEU A 85 4.76 -11.88 -13.09
N HIS A 86 5.08 -12.21 -11.82
CA HIS A 86 5.38 -13.57 -11.38
C HIS A 86 4.46 -14.10 -10.29
N ILE A 87 3.65 -13.23 -9.68
CA ILE A 87 2.74 -13.62 -8.59
C ILE A 87 1.33 -13.08 -8.82
N PRO A 88 0.29 -13.72 -8.25
CA PRO A 88 -1.08 -13.23 -8.30
C PRO A 88 -1.23 -11.84 -7.68
N SER A 89 -2.11 -11.01 -8.24
CA SER A 89 -2.35 -9.64 -7.75
C SER A 89 -2.82 -9.61 -6.31
N GLY A 90 -3.69 -10.54 -5.92
CA GLY A 90 -4.16 -10.66 -4.56
C GLY A 90 -3.04 -10.89 -3.55
N LEU A 91 -1.98 -11.62 -3.93
CA LEU A 91 -0.82 -11.87 -3.07
C LEU A 91 -0.01 -10.59 -2.82
N ILE A 92 0.07 -9.68 -3.80
CA ILE A 92 0.69 -8.36 -3.61
C ILE A 92 -0.01 -7.61 -2.47
N SER A 93 -1.35 -7.62 -2.46
CA SER A 93 -2.13 -6.97 -1.40
C SER A 93 -1.90 -7.61 -0.03
N VAL A 94 -1.83 -8.94 0.03
CA VAL A 94 -1.55 -9.69 1.28
C VAL A 94 -0.18 -9.30 1.84
N ILE A 95 0.85 -9.23 1.00
CA ILE A 95 2.21 -8.84 1.40
C ILE A 95 2.21 -7.39 1.90
N PHE A 96 1.56 -6.46 1.19
CA PHE A 96 1.45 -5.07 1.67
C PHE A 96 0.60 -4.94 2.95
N GLY A 97 -0.31 -5.87 3.21
CA GLY A 97 -1.01 -6.01 4.48
C GLY A 97 -0.08 -6.23 5.68
N LEU A 98 1.14 -6.74 5.47
CA LEU A 98 2.17 -6.87 6.51
C LEU A 98 2.88 -5.54 6.86
N SER A 99 2.67 -4.49 6.09
CA SER A 99 3.33 -3.19 6.29
C SER A 99 3.20 -2.63 7.72
N PRO A 100 2.05 -2.71 8.42
CA PRO A 100 1.96 -2.24 9.80
C PRO A 100 2.88 -2.99 10.77
N LEU A 101 3.05 -4.32 10.57
CA LEU A 101 3.94 -5.14 11.38
C LEU A 101 5.40 -4.73 11.19
N VAL A 102 5.83 -4.62 9.93
CA VAL A 102 7.20 -4.23 9.56
C VAL A 102 7.51 -2.81 10.03
N THR A 103 6.58 -1.88 9.81
CA THR A 103 6.68 -0.50 10.28
C THR A 103 6.78 -0.44 11.81
N GLY A 104 6.01 -1.25 12.54
CA GLY A 104 6.05 -1.33 13.99
C GLY A 104 7.41 -1.83 14.52
N VAL A 105 8.01 -2.82 13.86
CA VAL A 105 9.36 -3.29 14.20
C VAL A 105 10.40 -2.18 14.00
N PHE A 106 10.40 -1.52 12.85
CA PHE A 106 11.34 -0.42 12.59
C PHE A 106 11.12 0.80 13.50
N ALA A 107 9.87 1.11 13.84
CA ALA A 107 9.56 2.18 14.78
C ALA A 107 10.10 1.86 16.19
N ALA A 108 10.00 0.60 16.64
CA ALA A 108 10.58 0.16 17.91
C ALA A 108 12.11 0.28 17.90
N LEU A 109 12.78 -0.11 16.80
CA LEU A 109 14.23 -0.10 16.69
C LEU A 109 14.83 1.31 16.53
N TRP A 110 14.18 2.20 15.76
CA TRP A 110 14.76 3.48 15.38
C TRP A 110 14.17 4.69 16.06
N LEU A 111 12.91 4.60 16.51
CA LEU A 111 12.24 5.68 17.23
C LEU A 111 12.14 5.40 18.73
N SER A 112 12.65 4.23 19.20
CA SER A 112 12.52 3.75 20.59
C SER A 112 11.07 3.74 21.07
N GLU A 113 10.12 3.57 20.16
CA GLU A 113 8.70 3.47 20.50
C GLU A 113 8.42 2.08 21.10
N ARG A 114 7.68 2.03 22.21
CA ARG A 114 7.23 0.77 22.82
C ARG A 114 6.05 0.16 22.04
N THR A 115 6.29 -0.11 20.75
CA THR A 115 5.25 -0.64 19.86
C THR A 115 5.13 -2.16 19.93
N LEU A 116 6.16 -2.88 20.40
CA LEU A 116 6.21 -4.34 20.43
C LEU A 116 5.68 -4.87 21.76
N THR A 117 4.36 -5.08 21.85
CA THR A 117 3.75 -5.82 22.95
C THR A 117 3.86 -7.34 22.69
N PRO A 118 3.73 -8.22 23.71
CA PRO A 118 3.73 -9.67 23.51
C PRO A 118 2.72 -10.13 22.45
N MET A 119 1.55 -9.50 22.41
CA MET A 119 0.50 -9.78 21.44
C MET A 119 0.91 -9.38 20.01
N ARG A 120 1.57 -8.25 19.84
CA ARG A 120 2.12 -7.80 18.56
C ARG A 120 3.26 -8.70 18.08
N ILE A 121 4.12 -9.16 19.00
CA ILE A 121 5.16 -10.15 18.69
C ILE A 121 4.54 -11.47 18.22
N ALA A 122 3.53 -11.98 18.93
CA ALA A 122 2.81 -13.19 18.51
C ALA A 122 2.17 -13.03 17.12
N GLY A 123 1.54 -11.88 16.85
CA GLY A 123 1.00 -11.54 15.54
C GLY A 123 2.07 -11.51 14.45
N LEU A 124 3.24 -10.96 14.74
CA LEU A 124 4.37 -10.93 13.82
C LEU A 124 4.88 -12.35 13.50
N VAL A 125 5.09 -13.19 14.52
CA VAL A 125 5.54 -14.58 14.34
C VAL A 125 4.54 -15.37 13.50
N MET A 126 3.25 -15.21 13.77
CA MET A 126 2.18 -15.86 13.00
C MET A 126 2.16 -15.41 11.55
N ALA A 127 2.31 -14.11 11.29
CA ALA A 127 2.37 -13.55 9.93
C ALA A 127 3.62 -14.02 9.15
N LEU A 128 4.77 -14.10 9.82
CA LEU A 128 6.00 -14.67 9.24
C LEU A 128 5.85 -16.16 8.93
N GLY A 129 5.19 -16.92 9.83
CA GLY A 129 4.82 -18.31 9.57
C GLY A 129 3.93 -18.45 8.32
N GLY A 130 2.92 -17.58 8.18
CA GLY A 130 2.07 -17.53 6.99
C GLY A 130 2.84 -17.20 5.72
N LEU A 131 3.76 -16.27 5.79
CA LEU A 131 4.65 -15.92 4.69
C LEU A 131 5.52 -17.13 4.28
N TRP A 132 6.04 -17.87 5.26
CA TRP A 132 6.81 -19.10 5.01
C TRP A 132 5.98 -20.17 4.31
N PHE A 133 4.70 -20.35 4.66
CA PHE A 133 3.78 -21.25 3.95
C PHE A 133 3.59 -20.85 2.48
N ILE A 134 3.60 -19.55 2.19
CA ILE A 134 3.51 -19.04 0.83
C ILE A 134 4.81 -19.30 0.06
N PHE A 135 5.97 -19.07 0.69
CA PHE A 135 7.29 -19.22 0.08
C PHE A 135 7.83 -20.64 0.02
N GLY A 136 7.45 -21.51 0.96
CA GLY A 136 8.09 -22.77 1.28
C GLY A 136 8.09 -23.82 0.16
N GLN A 137 7.45 -23.54 -0.96
CA GLN A 137 7.49 -24.36 -2.18
C GLN A 137 7.19 -23.52 -3.42
N PRO A 138 7.72 -23.91 -4.62
CA PRO A 138 7.45 -23.21 -5.88
C PRO A 138 5.95 -23.11 -6.17
N TRP A 139 5.52 -21.97 -6.72
CA TRP A 139 4.16 -21.82 -7.21
C TRP A 139 4.00 -22.62 -8.52
N PRO A 140 2.85 -23.25 -8.74
CA PRO A 140 2.60 -23.95 -10.01
C PRO A 140 2.68 -22.92 -11.16
N GLY A 141 3.48 -23.24 -12.17
CA GLY A 141 3.50 -22.50 -13.44
C GLY A 141 4.58 -21.43 -13.61
N ASP A 142 5.20 -20.91 -12.53
CA ASP A 142 6.30 -19.95 -12.67
C ASP A 142 7.46 -20.25 -11.71
N SER A 143 8.63 -20.61 -12.27
CA SER A 143 9.86 -20.81 -11.51
C SER A 143 10.39 -19.53 -10.83
N ARG A 144 9.93 -18.35 -11.27
CA ARG A 144 10.32 -17.04 -10.73
C ARG A 144 9.35 -16.53 -9.64
N ALA A 145 8.27 -17.25 -9.33
CA ALA A 145 7.27 -16.81 -8.36
C ALA A 145 7.87 -16.54 -6.97
N THR A 146 8.83 -17.36 -6.53
CA THR A 146 9.56 -17.14 -5.27
C THR A 146 10.34 -15.83 -5.30
N LEU A 147 11.03 -15.54 -6.41
CA LEU A 147 11.78 -14.27 -6.59
C LEU A 147 10.81 -13.09 -6.68
N GLY A 148 9.69 -13.25 -7.40
CA GLY A 148 8.63 -12.23 -7.48
C GLY A 148 8.06 -11.88 -6.11
N THR A 149 7.77 -12.89 -5.29
CA THR A 149 7.31 -12.68 -3.92
C THR A 149 8.39 -11.99 -3.07
N ALA A 150 9.64 -12.44 -3.15
CA ALA A 150 10.76 -11.81 -2.45
C ALA A 150 10.93 -10.33 -2.83
N ALA A 151 10.79 -10.01 -4.13
CA ALA A 151 10.83 -8.63 -4.61
C ALA A 151 9.71 -7.77 -3.99
N VAL A 152 8.46 -8.27 -3.97
CA VAL A 152 7.34 -7.53 -3.37
C VAL A 152 7.54 -7.35 -1.86
N VAL A 153 8.04 -8.37 -1.13
CA VAL A 153 8.37 -8.26 0.30
C VAL A 153 9.46 -7.22 0.52
N ALA A 154 10.53 -7.24 -0.28
CA ALA A 154 11.60 -6.24 -0.21
C ALA A 154 11.04 -4.83 -0.51
N GLY A 155 10.20 -4.68 -1.53
CA GLY A 155 9.53 -3.41 -1.86
C GLY A 155 8.68 -2.88 -0.72
N MET A 156 7.82 -3.70 -0.13
CA MET A 156 7.02 -3.37 1.05
C MET A 156 7.90 -2.97 2.24
N THR A 157 9.00 -3.71 2.47
CA THR A 157 9.94 -3.43 3.56
C THR A 157 10.60 -2.07 3.38
N VAL A 158 11.10 -1.75 2.17
CA VAL A 158 11.70 -0.44 1.86
C VAL A 158 10.70 0.68 2.04
N GLN A 159 9.45 0.49 1.64
CA GLN A 159 8.38 1.48 1.84
C GLN A 159 8.09 1.70 3.34
N SER A 160 8.04 0.64 4.13
CA SER A 160 7.85 0.70 5.58
C SER A 160 9.02 1.43 6.27
N LEU A 161 10.25 1.17 5.84
CA LEU A 161 11.45 1.90 6.28
C LEU A 161 11.34 3.40 5.98
N GLY A 162 10.94 3.74 4.76
CA GLY A 162 10.73 5.13 4.35
C GLY A 162 9.70 5.86 5.21
N LEU A 163 8.60 5.19 5.56
CA LEU A 163 7.58 5.75 6.46
C LEU A 163 8.13 6.07 7.85
N VAL A 164 8.91 5.15 8.45
CA VAL A 164 9.51 5.35 9.77
C VAL A 164 10.56 6.48 9.72
N TRP A 165 11.37 6.52 8.66
CA TRP A 165 12.34 7.59 8.48
C TRP A 165 11.67 8.96 8.33
N ASN A 166 10.59 9.04 7.54
CA ASN A 166 9.80 10.26 7.39
C ASN A 166 9.23 10.73 8.74
N LYS A 167 8.76 9.80 9.57
CA LYS A 167 8.30 10.12 10.94
C LYS A 167 9.44 10.68 11.79
N ARG A 168 10.65 10.13 11.67
CA ARG A 168 11.84 10.61 12.39
C ARG A 168 12.22 12.04 12.00
N LEU A 169 12.09 12.41 10.72
CA LEU A 169 12.39 13.75 10.24
C LEU A 169 11.43 14.81 10.78
N ASN A 170 10.23 14.43 11.18
CA ASN A 170 9.22 15.27 11.82
C ASN A 170 8.98 16.63 11.12
N VAL A 171 8.95 16.62 9.79
CA VAL A 171 8.75 17.82 8.97
C VAL A 171 7.26 18.13 8.87
N ARG A 172 6.89 19.36 9.19
CA ARG A 172 5.52 19.85 8.98
C ARG A 172 5.33 20.23 7.51
N ALA A 173 4.73 19.33 6.74
CA ALA A 173 4.32 19.58 5.37
C ALA A 173 2.95 18.94 5.11
N SER A 174 2.20 19.49 4.17
CA SER A 174 0.94 18.87 3.75
C SER A 174 1.20 17.54 3.02
N SER A 175 0.25 16.62 3.08
CA SER A 175 0.35 15.34 2.36
C SER A 175 0.56 15.55 0.85
N LEU A 176 -0.10 16.55 0.27
CA LEU A 176 0.07 16.90 -1.15
C LEU A 176 1.50 17.35 -1.43
N ALA A 177 2.10 18.19 -0.57
CA ALA A 177 3.49 18.63 -0.73
C ALA A 177 4.47 17.44 -0.62
N ILE A 178 4.27 16.55 0.36
CA ILE A 178 5.11 15.35 0.54
C ILE A 178 5.01 14.44 -0.70
N THR A 179 3.80 14.16 -1.16
CA THR A 179 3.57 13.32 -2.34
C THR A 179 4.18 13.95 -3.59
N THR A 180 3.96 15.25 -3.81
CA THR A 180 4.54 15.97 -4.96
C THR A 180 6.07 15.92 -4.92
N GLY A 181 6.68 16.21 -3.76
CA GLY A 181 8.13 16.18 -3.59
C GLY A 181 8.70 14.78 -3.80
N ALA A 182 8.05 13.76 -3.25
CA ALA A 182 8.45 12.37 -3.44
C ALA A 182 8.38 11.95 -4.93
N LEU A 183 7.29 12.28 -5.62
CA LEU A 183 7.13 11.98 -7.05
C LEU A 183 8.10 12.78 -7.91
N THR A 184 8.44 14.01 -7.54
CA THR A 184 9.47 14.81 -8.23
C THR A 184 10.84 14.13 -8.19
N VAL A 185 11.17 13.44 -7.10
CA VAL A 185 12.40 12.65 -6.98
C VAL A 185 12.27 11.30 -7.67
N ALA A 186 11.15 10.59 -7.47
CA ALA A 186 10.98 9.23 -7.98
C ALA A 186 10.79 9.17 -9.50
N THR A 187 10.05 10.11 -10.09
CA THR A 187 9.69 10.06 -11.52
C THR A 187 10.90 10.08 -12.46
N PRO A 188 11.91 10.94 -12.27
CA PRO A 188 13.14 10.87 -13.09
C PRO A 188 13.85 9.53 -12.99
N LEU A 189 13.85 8.89 -11.82
CA LEU A 189 14.43 7.57 -11.61
C LEU A 189 13.65 6.47 -12.34
N PHE A 190 12.31 6.56 -12.38
CA PHE A 190 11.49 5.66 -13.19
C PHE A 190 11.71 5.86 -14.70
N VAL A 191 11.87 7.10 -15.15
CA VAL A 191 12.25 7.39 -16.55
C VAL A 191 13.61 6.75 -16.86
N LEU A 192 14.58 6.90 -15.96
CA LEU A 192 15.90 6.28 -16.13
C LEU A 192 15.81 4.75 -16.14
N ALA A 193 15.02 4.15 -15.24
CA ALA A 193 14.81 2.71 -15.20
C ALA A 193 14.17 2.19 -16.51
N TRP A 194 13.19 2.91 -17.07
CA TRP A 194 12.59 2.58 -18.36
C TRP A 194 13.59 2.71 -19.51
N VAL A 195 14.40 3.76 -19.54
CA VAL A 195 15.45 3.93 -20.54
C VAL A 195 16.46 2.77 -20.49
N ILE A 196 16.85 2.34 -19.30
CA ILE A 196 17.80 1.23 -19.13
C ILE A 196 17.17 -0.12 -19.48
N ALA A 197 15.94 -0.38 -19.05
CA ALA A 197 15.28 -1.67 -19.22
C ALA A 197 14.75 -1.87 -20.67
N ASP A 198 14.19 -0.84 -21.27
CA ASP A 198 13.49 -0.90 -22.54
C ASP A 198 14.18 -0.09 -23.66
N ALA A 199 15.43 0.39 -23.43
CA ALA A 199 16.17 1.26 -24.37
C ALA A 199 15.35 2.48 -24.84
N ALA A 200 14.50 3.03 -23.98
CA ALA A 200 13.55 4.12 -24.29
C ALA A 200 12.53 3.78 -25.39
N GLN A 201 12.35 2.51 -25.70
CA GLN A 201 11.35 2.08 -26.69
C GLN A 201 9.96 2.03 -26.04
N LEU A 202 9.00 2.64 -26.71
CA LEU A 202 7.60 2.48 -26.32
C LEU A 202 7.16 1.04 -26.57
N PRO A 203 6.32 0.45 -25.70
CA PRO A 203 5.74 -0.86 -25.98
C PRO A 203 5.03 -0.82 -27.35
N PRO A 204 5.29 -1.78 -28.25
CA PRO A 204 4.71 -1.77 -29.59
C PRO A 204 3.18 -1.85 -29.55
N ASP A 205 2.64 -2.62 -28.61
CA ASP A 205 1.21 -2.80 -28.41
C ASP A 205 0.86 -2.66 -26.93
N ILE A 206 0.24 -1.54 -26.56
CA ILE A 206 -0.33 -1.36 -25.24
C ILE A 206 -1.79 -1.80 -25.31
N THR A 207 -2.12 -2.89 -24.60
CA THR A 207 -3.52 -3.34 -24.58
C THR A 207 -4.42 -2.27 -23.97
N PRO A 208 -5.68 -2.11 -24.43
CA PRO A 208 -6.61 -1.13 -23.85
C PRO A 208 -6.77 -1.29 -22.33
N ARG A 209 -6.73 -2.53 -21.84
CA ARG A 209 -6.78 -2.87 -20.41
C ARG A 209 -5.58 -2.28 -19.66
N ALA A 210 -4.37 -2.43 -20.20
CA ALA A 210 -3.15 -1.89 -19.60
C ALA A 210 -3.16 -0.36 -19.60
N GLY A 211 -3.55 0.27 -20.70
CA GLY A 211 -3.67 1.73 -20.81
C GLY A 211 -4.65 2.30 -19.78
N MET A 212 -5.84 1.70 -19.66
CA MET A 212 -6.82 2.09 -18.63
C MET A 212 -6.29 1.86 -17.21
N ALA A 213 -5.58 0.77 -16.97
CA ALA A 213 -4.99 0.48 -15.67
C ALA A 213 -3.91 1.51 -15.30
N ILE A 214 -3.04 1.89 -16.23
CA ILE A 214 -2.02 2.94 -16.03
C ILE A 214 -2.68 4.27 -15.64
N VAL A 215 -3.68 4.71 -16.39
CA VAL A 215 -4.41 5.96 -16.10
C VAL A 215 -5.12 5.87 -14.76
N TYR A 216 -5.84 4.77 -14.52
CA TYR A 216 -6.53 4.53 -13.24
C TYR A 216 -5.56 4.61 -12.07
N LEU A 217 -4.42 3.94 -12.15
CA LEU A 217 -3.42 3.93 -11.08
C LEU A 217 -2.75 5.31 -10.91
N GLY A 218 -2.50 6.02 -12.00
CA GLY A 218 -1.96 7.38 -11.97
C GLY A 218 -2.89 8.36 -11.24
N VAL A 219 -4.18 8.30 -11.52
CA VAL A 219 -5.21 9.18 -10.93
C VAL A 219 -5.63 8.68 -9.54
N PHE A 220 -6.22 7.48 -9.50
CA PHE A 220 -6.85 6.97 -8.27
C PHE A 220 -5.83 6.33 -7.34
N GLY A 221 -4.94 5.50 -7.84
CA GLY A 221 -3.96 4.79 -7.01
C GLY A 221 -2.88 5.70 -6.40
N SER A 222 -2.54 6.81 -7.08
CA SER A 222 -1.43 7.69 -6.66
C SER A 222 -1.90 9.00 -6.02
N VAL A 223 -3.04 9.55 -6.42
CA VAL A 223 -3.48 10.88 -5.94
C VAL A 223 -4.73 10.74 -5.07
N VAL A 224 -5.83 10.22 -5.63
CA VAL A 224 -7.13 10.18 -4.95
C VAL A 224 -7.05 9.26 -3.72
N GLY A 225 -6.48 8.05 -3.87
CA GLY A 225 -6.38 7.06 -2.80
C GLY A 225 -5.64 7.61 -1.57
N PHE A 226 -4.50 8.24 -1.76
CA PHE A 226 -3.76 8.85 -0.65
C PHE A 226 -4.50 10.05 -0.04
N THR A 227 -5.14 10.89 -0.86
CA THR A 227 -5.93 12.03 -0.37
C THR A 227 -7.09 11.55 0.52
N LEU A 228 -7.83 10.53 0.06
CA LEU A 228 -8.91 9.91 0.83
C LEU A 228 -8.39 9.27 2.11
N TYR A 229 -7.28 8.53 2.05
CA TYR A 229 -6.67 7.87 3.19
C TYR A 229 -6.25 8.86 4.28
N TYR A 230 -5.57 9.96 3.92
CA TYR A 230 -5.22 11.00 4.87
C TYR A 230 -6.46 11.70 5.46
N TYR A 231 -7.51 11.88 4.67
CA TYR A 231 -8.78 12.38 5.17
C TYR A 231 -9.38 11.43 6.21
N VAL A 232 -9.39 10.14 5.92
CA VAL A 232 -9.89 9.08 6.83
C VAL A 232 -9.10 9.05 8.15
N ILE A 233 -7.76 9.05 8.09
CA ILE A 233 -6.90 9.05 9.30
C ILE A 233 -7.18 10.26 10.19
N LYS A 234 -7.49 11.40 9.59
CA LYS A 234 -7.77 12.63 10.36
C LYS A 234 -9.12 12.60 11.09
N HIS A 235 -10.08 11.80 10.61
CA HIS A 235 -11.46 11.81 11.10
C HIS A 235 -11.88 10.51 11.81
N LEU A 236 -11.13 9.44 11.69
CA LEU A 236 -11.42 8.16 12.30
C LEU A 236 -10.31 7.72 13.24
N ASP A 237 -10.70 6.95 14.26
CA ASP A 237 -9.77 6.34 15.19
C ASP A 237 -8.92 5.23 14.51
N ALA A 238 -7.79 4.90 15.14
CA ALA A 238 -6.84 3.93 14.62
C ALA A 238 -7.45 2.53 14.36
N GLY A 239 -8.43 2.12 15.17
CA GLY A 239 -9.09 0.82 15.01
C GLY A 239 -9.88 0.73 13.71
N ARG A 240 -10.60 1.79 13.33
CA ARG A 240 -11.34 1.83 12.06
C ARG A 240 -10.41 1.90 10.87
N VAL A 241 -9.30 2.63 11.00
CA VAL A 241 -8.26 2.68 9.94
C VAL A 241 -7.61 1.30 9.76
N ALA A 242 -7.35 0.57 10.86
CA ALA A 242 -6.78 -0.78 10.81
C ALA A 242 -7.67 -1.78 10.04
N LEU A 243 -9.00 -1.62 10.08
CA LEU A 243 -9.92 -2.46 9.30
C LEU A 243 -9.72 -2.32 7.79
N ILE A 244 -9.28 -1.16 7.29
CA ILE A 244 -8.93 -1.00 5.86
C ILE A 244 -7.84 -2.01 5.48
N MET A 245 -6.80 -2.13 6.31
CA MET A 245 -5.66 -3.03 6.07
C MET A 245 -6.05 -4.51 6.14
N LEU A 246 -7.14 -4.85 6.83
CA LEU A 246 -7.67 -6.21 6.91
C LEU A 246 -8.60 -6.54 5.73
N VAL A 247 -9.43 -5.59 5.32
CA VAL A 247 -10.44 -5.79 4.27
C VAL A 247 -9.80 -5.78 2.88
N THR A 248 -8.83 -4.89 2.63
CA THR A 248 -8.24 -4.73 1.29
C THR A 248 -7.56 -5.98 0.75
N PRO A 249 -6.76 -6.78 1.51
CA PRO A 249 -6.19 -8.02 1.00
C PRO A 249 -7.24 -9.07 0.62
N VAL A 250 -8.28 -9.22 1.43
CA VAL A 250 -9.38 -10.16 1.15
C VAL A 250 -10.11 -9.77 -0.12
N SER A 251 -10.47 -8.48 -0.24
CA SER A 251 -11.14 -7.96 -1.43
C SER A 251 -10.25 -8.08 -2.68
N ALA A 252 -8.96 -7.78 -2.57
CA ALA A 252 -8.01 -7.91 -3.70
C ALA A 252 -7.86 -9.36 -4.17
N LEU A 253 -7.81 -10.34 -3.24
CA LEU A 253 -7.80 -11.77 -3.56
C LEU A 253 -9.06 -12.19 -4.34
N LEU A 254 -10.23 -11.79 -3.87
CA LEU A 254 -11.50 -12.08 -4.54
C LEU A 254 -11.55 -11.44 -5.93
N LEU A 255 -11.09 -10.20 -6.07
CA LEU A 255 -11.02 -9.51 -7.37
C LEU A 255 -10.03 -10.18 -8.31
N GLY A 256 -8.86 -10.60 -7.83
CA GLY A 256 -7.89 -11.36 -8.64
C GLY A 256 -8.47 -12.67 -9.17
N GLN A 257 -9.19 -13.42 -8.32
CA GLN A 257 -9.84 -14.66 -8.73
C GLN A 257 -10.99 -14.43 -9.74
N THR A 258 -11.83 -13.44 -9.50
CA THR A 258 -13.04 -13.21 -10.30
C THR A 258 -12.77 -12.48 -11.61
N LEU A 259 -11.87 -11.50 -11.62
CA LEU A 259 -11.60 -10.64 -12.78
C LEU A 259 -10.36 -11.03 -13.58
N ASN A 260 -9.48 -11.83 -12.99
CA ASN A 260 -8.20 -12.20 -13.60
C ASN A 260 -7.96 -13.73 -13.62
N ALA A 261 -8.95 -14.54 -13.20
CA ALA A 261 -8.88 -16.00 -13.12
C ALA A 261 -7.61 -16.50 -12.38
N GLU A 262 -7.17 -15.78 -11.35
CA GLU A 262 -5.97 -16.10 -10.58
C GLU A 262 -6.19 -17.37 -9.76
N PHE A 263 -5.26 -18.32 -9.88
CA PHE A 263 -5.29 -19.56 -9.09
C PHE A 263 -4.41 -19.41 -7.84
N ILE A 264 -5.00 -19.66 -6.68
CA ILE A 264 -4.30 -19.71 -5.41
C ILE A 264 -4.37 -21.15 -4.89
N PRO A 265 -3.23 -21.85 -4.77
CA PRO A 265 -3.21 -23.23 -4.25
C PRO A 265 -3.65 -23.26 -2.78
N ALA A 266 -4.16 -24.42 -2.33
CA ALA A 266 -4.71 -24.60 -0.97
C ALA A 266 -3.74 -24.13 0.13
N ARG A 267 -2.44 -24.41 -0.01
CA ARG A 267 -1.40 -23.93 0.92
C ARG A 267 -1.28 -22.41 0.96
N GLY A 268 -1.50 -21.75 -0.18
CA GLY A 268 -1.53 -20.27 -0.23
C GLY A 268 -2.64 -19.71 0.65
N TRP A 269 -3.81 -20.34 0.65
CA TRP A 269 -4.92 -19.98 1.54
C TRP A 269 -4.57 -20.15 3.01
N VAL A 270 -3.84 -21.23 3.37
CA VAL A 270 -3.35 -21.39 4.76
C VAL A 270 -2.41 -20.26 5.14
N GLY A 271 -1.45 -19.91 4.28
CA GLY A 271 -0.54 -18.79 4.51
C GLY A 271 -1.27 -17.45 4.63
N ILE A 272 -2.25 -17.19 3.76
CA ILE A 272 -3.10 -15.99 3.80
C ILE A 272 -3.89 -15.92 5.11
N ALA A 273 -4.49 -17.04 5.54
CA ALA A 273 -5.23 -17.11 6.78
C ALA A 273 -4.32 -16.83 8.00
N LEU A 274 -3.10 -17.37 8.02
CA LEU A 274 -2.12 -17.11 9.07
C LEU A 274 -1.67 -15.64 9.08
N ILE A 275 -1.45 -15.02 7.91
CA ILE A 275 -1.12 -13.60 7.80
C ILE A 275 -2.28 -12.74 8.33
N GLY A 276 -3.50 -13.04 7.91
CA GLY A 276 -4.70 -12.34 8.36
C GLY A 276 -4.90 -12.45 9.87
N ALA A 277 -4.76 -13.65 10.42
CA ALA A 277 -4.85 -13.88 11.86
C ALA A 277 -3.72 -13.17 12.64
N GLY A 278 -2.49 -13.19 12.09
CA GLY A 278 -1.35 -12.45 12.64
C GLY A 278 -1.59 -10.93 12.66
N LEU A 279 -2.15 -10.39 11.59
CA LEU A 279 -2.50 -8.97 11.49
C LEU A 279 -3.64 -8.59 12.44
N LEU A 280 -4.67 -9.43 12.55
CA LEU A 280 -5.76 -9.26 13.54
C LEU A 280 -5.21 -9.23 14.97
N LEU A 281 -4.29 -10.13 15.29
CA LEU A 281 -3.66 -10.20 16.60
C LEU A 281 -2.77 -8.97 16.86
N TYR A 282 -2.06 -8.50 15.86
CA TYR A 282 -1.22 -7.30 15.94
C TYR A 282 -2.04 -6.04 16.19
N GLU A 283 -3.17 -5.88 15.50
CA GLU A 283 -4.07 -4.74 15.61
C GLU A 283 -5.14 -4.89 16.70
N TRP A 284 -5.11 -5.98 17.46
CA TRP A 284 -6.14 -6.32 18.45
C TRP A 284 -6.46 -5.19 19.43
N GLN A 285 -5.44 -4.49 19.92
CA GLN A 285 -5.65 -3.39 20.88
C GLN A 285 -6.39 -2.21 20.24
N ALA A 286 -6.09 -1.89 18.96
CA ALA A 286 -6.78 -0.86 18.22
C ALA A 286 -8.25 -1.27 17.95
N LEU A 287 -8.49 -2.55 17.64
CA LEU A 287 -9.82 -3.10 17.38
C LEU A 287 -10.65 -3.24 18.68
N ALA A 288 -10.02 -3.63 19.79
CA ALA A 288 -10.68 -3.72 21.09
C ALA A 288 -11.16 -2.35 21.60
N GLY A 289 -10.42 -1.29 21.30
CA GLY A 289 -10.83 0.09 21.58
C GLY A 289 -12.15 0.48 20.93
N LEU A 290 -12.46 -0.06 19.73
CA LEU A 290 -13.75 0.16 19.08
C LEU A 290 -14.92 -0.44 19.86
N ARG A 291 -14.73 -1.64 20.44
CA ARG A 291 -15.76 -2.33 21.24
C ARG A 291 -16.08 -1.56 22.54
N SER A 292 -15.06 -1.02 23.18
CA SER A 292 -15.26 -0.23 24.41
C SER A 292 -15.93 1.11 24.13
N ALA A 293 -15.65 1.76 22.99
CA ALA A 293 -16.31 2.98 22.58
C ALA A 293 -17.79 2.75 22.20
N ALA A 294 -18.08 1.67 21.48
CA ALA A 294 -19.45 1.26 21.14
C ALA A 294 -20.28 0.93 22.38
N SER A 295 -19.72 0.19 23.34
CA SER A 295 -20.39 -0.13 24.61
C SER A 295 -20.70 1.10 25.46
N LYS A 296 -19.80 2.09 25.48
CA LYS A 296 -20.04 3.36 26.18
C LYS A 296 -21.13 4.21 25.49
N ALA A 297 -21.22 4.19 24.18
CA ALA A 297 -22.25 4.90 23.44
C ALA A 297 -23.64 4.27 23.69
N ASP A 298 -23.73 2.94 23.76
CA ASP A 298 -24.95 2.20 24.05
C ASP A 298 -25.47 2.46 25.47
N ASN A 299 -24.55 2.49 26.45
CA ASN A 299 -24.87 2.79 27.85
C ASN A 299 -25.17 4.29 28.14
N SER A 300 -24.92 5.17 27.16
CA SER A 300 -25.22 6.61 27.30
C SER A 300 -26.56 7.02 26.70
N LEU A 301 -27.30 6.10 26.10
CA LEU A 301 -28.68 6.32 25.69
C LEU A 301 -29.58 6.41 26.93
N PRO A 302 -30.45 7.43 27.06
CA PRO A 302 -31.42 7.48 28.14
C PRO A 302 -32.33 6.25 28.08
N PRO A 303 -32.80 5.72 29.24
CA PRO A 303 -33.72 4.61 29.25
C PRO A 303 -34.94 4.93 28.41
N ASN A 304 -35.35 3.96 27.61
CA ASN A 304 -36.49 4.09 26.71
C ASN A 304 -37.72 4.49 27.56
N PRO A 305 -38.46 5.57 27.23
CA PRO A 305 -39.58 6.04 28.02
C PRO A 305 -40.76 5.04 28.07
N ASP A 306 -40.68 3.90 27.39
CA ASP A 306 -41.71 2.87 27.30
C ASP A 306 -41.39 1.59 28.09
N ASP A 307 -40.30 1.55 28.95
CA ASP A 307 -40.01 0.45 29.86
C ASP A 307 -40.55 0.69 31.27
#